data_f682a652c4da0d99dc029350995e4422
#
_entry.id   f682a652c4da0d99dc029350995e4422
#
_cell.length_a   1.000
_cell.length_b   1.000
_cell.length_c   1.000
_cell.angle_alpha   90.00
_cell.angle_beta   90.00
_cell.angle_gamma   90.00
#
_symmetry.space_group_name_H-M   'P 1'
#
loop_
_entity.id
_entity.type
_entity.pdbx_description
1 polymer ?
#
loop_
_entity_poly.entity_id
_entity_poly.type
_entity_poly.pdbx_seq_one_letter_code
_entity_poly.pdbx_strand_id
1 'polypeptide(L)'
;AMSQGRMTEQPESGELLVGSYLRLVEGCELVMYNQRSQEQGDQLEIDVIGVDSTEQGERVVYTCEVVTHIDGLHYSGTPDTDRWAEYGNDDYQHTLERLWEKFTSDREYVTDLFDADDYSFVYQFWSPVVRGNRDEKYLLTGLYDMADEFEDQTSAELELVINEEYTE
;
A
#
# COMPACT_ATOMS: atom_id res chain seq x y z
N ALA A 1 -20.98 18.59 14.94
CA ALA A 1 -20.30 18.37 14.70
C ALA A 1 -19.69 17.89 14.07
N MET A 2 -19.81 17.76 13.98
CA MET A 2 -19.11 17.26 13.63
C MET A 2 -18.24 17.17 13.07
N SER A 3 -18.34 17.44 12.72
CA SER A 3 -17.40 17.17 12.09
C SER A 3 -16.31 16.77 12.52
N GLN A 4 -16.28 16.78 13.07
CA GLN A 4 -15.33 16.44 13.61
C GLN A 4 -14.65 15.36 13.27
N GLY A 5 -15.15 14.53 13.03
CA GLY A 5 -14.40 13.40 12.97
C GLY A 5 -13.32 13.39 11.99
N ARG A 6 -13.38 14.04 10.90
CA ARG A 6 -12.40 13.87 10.04
C ARG A 6 -11.18 14.47 10.34
N MET A 7 -11.18 15.61 10.86
CA MET A 7 -9.99 16.26 11.25
C MET A 7 -9.31 15.56 12.35
N THR A 8 -10.03 14.81 13.11
CA THR A 8 -9.49 14.13 14.26
C THR A 8 -9.35 12.67 14.06
N GLU A 9 -9.41 12.23 12.81
CA GLU A 9 -9.22 10.84 12.51
C GLU A 9 -7.82 10.41 12.92
N GLN A 10 -7.76 9.47 13.85
CA GLN A 10 -6.50 8.98 14.36
C GLN A 10 -6.06 7.75 13.63
N PRO A 11 -4.74 7.57 13.44
CA PRO A 11 -4.23 6.35 12.84
C PRO A 11 -4.60 5.13 13.65
N GLU A 12 -4.92 4.06 12.98
CA GLU A 12 -5.15 2.79 13.62
C GLU A 12 -3.84 2.16 14.08
N SER A 13 -3.93 1.13 14.95
CA SER A 13 -2.74 0.49 15.49
C SER A 13 -1.78 -0.03 14.43
N GLY A 14 -2.32 -0.61 13.37
CA GLY A 14 -1.48 -1.09 12.27
C GLY A 14 -0.75 0.05 11.56
N GLU A 15 -1.44 1.15 11.34
CA GLU A 15 -0.82 2.33 10.72
C GLU A 15 0.27 2.92 11.60
N LEU A 16 0.03 2.98 12.91
CA LEU A 16 1.06 3.46 13.85
C LEU A 16 2.28 2.56 13.87
N LEU A 17 2.08 1.26 13.78
CA LEU A 17 3.19 0.31 13.71
C LEU A 17 4.03 0.55 12.45
N VAL A 18 3.38 0.69 11.31
CA VAL A 18 4.07 0.95 10.06
C VAL A 18 4.81 2.29 10.11
N GLY A 19 4.16 3.33 10.61
CA GLY A 19 4.80 4.63 10.77
C GLY A 19 6.02 4.58 11.68
N SER A 20 5.94 3.83 12.77
CA SER A 20 7.07 3.65 13.68
C SER A 20 8.22 2.90 12.99
N TYR A 21 7.91 1.89 12.21
CA TYR A 21 8.91 1.18 11.42
C TYR A 21 9.63 2.14 10.47
N LEU A 22 8.87 2.95 9.75
CA LEU A 22 9.46 3.91 8.82
C LEU A 22 10.40 4.88 9.53
N ARG A 23 10.03 5.34 10.72
CA ARG A 23 10.90 6.25 11.48
C ARG A 23 12.14 5.57 12.02
N LEU A 24 11.98 4.38 12.59
CA LEU A 24 13.05 3.74 13.36
C LEU A 24 13.96 2.88 12.52
N VAL A 25 13.44 2.26 11.48
CA VAL A 25 14.19 1.32 10.65
C VAL A 25 14.61 1.96 9.34
N GLU A 26 13.68 2.63 8.66
CA GLU A 26 13.98 3.23 7.36
C GLU A 26 14.54 4.65 7.47
N GLY A 27 14.49 5.24 8.64
CA GLY A 27 15.07 6.55 8.87
C GLY A 27 14.27 7.72 8.36
N CYS A 28 12.97 7.56 8.21
CA CYS A 28 12.11 8.64 7.74
C CYS A 28 12.00 9.73 8.79
N GLU A 29 12.34 10.95 8.43
CA GLU A 29 12.18 12.10 9.33
C GLU A 29 10.77 12.64 9.32
N LEU A 30 9.98 12.33 8.30
CA LEU A 30 8.59 12.76 8.20
C LEU A 30 7.70 11.54 7.95
N VAL A 31 6.64 11.40 8.74
CA VAL A 31 5.62 10.37 8.56
C VAL A 31 4.25 11.03 8.63
N MET A 32 3.43 10.78 7.62
CA MET A 32 2.09 11.31 7.52
C MET A 32 1.09 10.16 7.46
N TYR A 33 -0.08 10.37 8.05
CA TYR A 33 -1.13 9.36 8.09
C TYR A 33 -2.38 9.86 7.38
N ASN A 34 -3.12 8.95 6.78
CA ASN A 34 -4.46 9.19 6.27
C ASN A 34 -4.53 10.37 5.29
N GLN A 35 -3.57 10.43 4.38
CA GLN A 35 -3.53 11.47 3.36
C GLN A 35 -4.45 11.12 2.20
N ARG A 36 -5.13 12.11 1.68
CA ARG A 36 -6.03 11.89 0.55
C ARG A 36 -6.02 13.08 -0.39
N SER A 37 -6.25 12.81 -1.65
CA SER A 37 -6.45 13.85 -2.64
C SER A 37 -7.87 14.34 -2.58
N GLN A 38 -8.06 15.65 -2.57
CA GLN A 38 -9.40 16.24 -2.64
C GLN A 38 -10.09 15.93 -3.96
N GLU A 39 -9.32 15.73 -5.01
CA GLU A 39 -9.86 15.45 -6.32
C GLU A 39 -10.45 14.04 -6.43
N GLN A 40 -9.91 13.11 -5.66
CA GLN A 40 -10.30 11.70 -5.74
C GLN A 40 -11.30 11.29 -4.66
N GLY A 41 -11.58 12.16 -3.73
CA GLY A 41 -12.53 11.89 -2.67
C GLY A 41 -11.98 11.00 -1.57
N ASP A 42 -12.88 10.55 -0.71
CA ASP A 42 -12.51 9.88 0.53
C ASP A 42 -12.11 8.42 0.35
N GLN A 43 -12.36 7.86 -0.81
CA GLN A 43 -12.22 6.42 -1.00
C GLN A 43 -10.79 5.97 -1.23
N LEU A 44 -9.91 6.90 -1.60
CA LEU A 44 -8.55 6.58 -1.99
C LEU A 44 -7.55 7.24 -1.06
N GLU A 45 -7.80 7.08 0.23
CA GLU A 45 -6.91 7.58 1.27
C GLU A 45 -5.66 6.74 1.36
N ILE A 46 -4.50 7.40 1.46
CA ILE A 46 -3.22 6.72 1.67
C ILE A 46 -3.01 6.57 3.16
N ASP A 47 -2.80 5.35 3.62
CA ASP A 47 -2.74 5.05 5.05
C ASP A 47 -1.49 5.65 5.71
N VAL A 48 -0.32 5.44 5.14
CA VAL A 48 0.93 5.98 5.70
C VAL A 48 1.86 6.42 4.59
N ILE A 49 2.44 7.61 4.73
CA ILE A 49 3.51 8.09 3.86
C ILE A 49 4.71 8.43 4.74
N GLY A 50 5.87 7.87 4.41
CA GLY A 50 7.12 8.21 5.06
C GLY A 50 8.09 8.84 4.08
N VAL A 51 8.82 9.84 4.53
CA VAL A 51 9.80 10.53 3.70
C VAL A 51 11.16 10.48 4.36
N ASP A 52 12.12 9.91 3.65
CA ASP A 52 13.52 9.91 4.02
C ASP A 52 14.26 10.84 3.07
N SER A 53 14.68 11.98 3.56
CA SER A 53 15.39 12.97 2.77
C SER A 53 16.76 13.32 3.35
N THR A 54 17.41 12.34 3.96
CA THR A 54 18.73 12.54 4.57
C THR A 54 19.76 12.98 3.52
N GLU A 55 20.70 13.80 3.96
CA GLU A 55 21.66 14.41 3.05
C GLU A 55 22.63 13.43 2.41
N GLN A 56 22.80 12.26 2.98
CA GLN A 56 23.81 11.30 2.54
C GLN A 56 23.30 10.18 1.70
N GLY A 57 22.02 10.13 1.42
CA GLY A 57 21.46 9.04 0.67
C GLY A 57 20.46 9.48 -0.35
N GLU A 58 19.89 8.50 -1.03
CA GLU A 58 18.77 8.77 -1.90
C GLU A 58 17.58 9.24 -1.08
N ARG A 59 16.87 10.19 -1.62
CA ARG A 59 15.61 10.61 -1.03
C ARG A 59 14.53 9.62 -1.44
N VAL A 60 13.84 9.06 -0.47
CA VAL A 60 12.86 8.01 -0.72
C VAL A 60 11.52 8.38 -0.12
N VAL A 61 10.47 8.19 -0.88
CA VAL A 61 9.10 8.31 -0.41
C VAL A 61 8.51 6.92 -0.30
N TYR A 62 8.13 6.53 0.91
CA TYR A 62 7.46 5.27 1.19
C TYR A 62 5.96 5.51 1.24
N THR A 63 5.22 4.79 0.42
CA THR A 63 3.76 4.91 0.35
C THR A 63 3.17 3.57 0.74
N CYS A 64 2.46 3.53 1.86
CA CYS A 64 2.05 2.28 2.48
C CYS A 64 0.53 2.17 2.57
N GLU A 65 0.03 1.01 2.19
CA GLU A 65 -1.34 0.61 2.45
C GLU A 65 -1.33 -0.49 3.50
N VAL A 66 -2.17 -0.35 4.51
CA VAL A 66 -2.16 -1.21 5.68
C VAL A 66 -3.54 -1.83 5.87
N VAL A 67 -3.59 -3.16 5.88
CA VAL A 67 -4.82 -3.88 6.18
C VAL A 67 -4.56 -4.91 7.27
N THR A 68 -5.61 -5.27 8.00
CA THR A 68 -5.49 -6.21 9.12
C THR A 68 -5.33 -7.63 8.62
N HIS A 69 -6.11 -8.01 7.64
CA HIS A 69 -6.04 -9.33 7.03
C HIS A 69 -6.66 -9.28 5.64
N ILE A 70 -6.34 -10.25 4.84
CA ILE A 70 -6.94 -10.39 3.54
C ILE A 70 -7.21 -11.87 3.29
N ASP A 71 -8.43 -12.16 2.88
CA ASP A 71 -8.88 -13.50 2.50
C ASP A 71 -9.38 -13.43 1.07
N GLY A 72 -9.25 -14.52 0.36
CA GLY A 72 -9.74 -14.51 -1.01
C GLY A 72 -10.00 -15.91 -1.52
N LEU A 73 -10.64 -15.92 -2.65
CA LEU A 73 -10.94 -17.14 -3.39
C LEU A 73 -9.72 -17.52 -4.24
N HIS A 74 -9.88 -18.59 -4.98
CA HIS A 74 -8.83 -19.06 -5.86
C HIS A 74 -8.50 -18.00 -6.92
N TYR A 75 -7.22 -17.79 -7.11
CA TYR A 75 -6.70 -16.97 -8.20
C TYR A 75 -6.13 -17.93 -9.25
N SER A 76 -6.64 -17.88 -10.44
CA SER A 76 -6.39 -18.92 -11.42
C SER A 76 -5.57 -18.51 -12.63
N GLY A 77 -4.84 -17.43 -12.57
CA GLY A 77 -4.31 -17.04 -13.84
C GLY A 77 -2.98 -16.37 -13.87
N THR A 78 -2.63 -15.99 -15.04
CA THR A 78 -1.63 -14.99 -15.32
C THR A 78 -2.20 -13.64 -14.94
N PRO A 79 -1.38 -12.68 -14.64
CA PRO A 79 -1.86 -11.34 -14.33
C PRO A 79 -2.76 -10.78 -15.43
N ASP A 80 -3.95 -10.43 -15.04
CA ASP A 80 -4.93 -9.86 -15.95
C ASP A 80 -5.75 -8.85 -15.15
N THR A 81 -5.42 -7.59 -15.31
CA THR A 81 -6.05 -6.52 -14.54
C THR A 81 -7.56 -6.45 -14.76
N ASP A 82 -8.02 -6.85 -15.95
CA ASP A 82 -9.45 -6.82 -16.24
C ASP A 82 -10.22 -7.87 -15.44
N ARG A 83 -9.54 -8.90 -14.96
CA ARG A 83 -10.17 -9.98 -14.21
C ARG A 83 -9.97 -9.87 -12.70
N TRP A 84 -9.17 -8.94 -12.24
CA TRP A 84 -8.85 -8.87 -10.81
C TRP A 84 -10.06 -8.56 -9.93
N ALA A 85 -11.13 -7.98 -10.48
CA ALA A 85 -12.37 -7.78 -9.76
C ALA A 85 -13.00 -9.10 -9.27
N GLU A 86 -12.63 -10.21 -9.89
CA GLU A 86 -13.17 -11.52 -9.53
C GLU A 86 -12.51 -12.13 -8.28
N TYR A 87 -11.40 -11.55 -7.84
CA TYR A 87 -10.58 -12.17 -6.80
C TYR A 87 -10.47 -11.28 -5.58
N GLY A 88 -10.75 -11.84 -4.42
CA GLY A 88 -10.61 -11.15 -3.15
C GLY A 88 -11.85 -11.26 -2.29
N ASN A 89 -11.93 -10.40 -1.32
CA ASN A 89 -13.00 -10.40 -0.33
C ASN A 89 -13.78 -9.08 -0.42
N ASP A 90 -14.96 -9.13 -1.01
CA ASP A 90 -15.78 -7.93 -1.23
C ASP A 90 -16.27 -7.32 0.07
N ASP A 91 -16.47 -8.12 1.11
CA ASP A 91 -16.93 -7.61 2.40
C ASP A 91 -15.95 -6.61 3.02
N TYR A 92 -14.66 -6.81 2.73
CA TYR A 92 -13.60 -5.94 3.24
C TYR A 92 -13.00 -5.07 2.15
N GLN A 93 -13.51 -5.17 0.95
CA GLN A 93 -13.03 -4.40 -0.21
C GLN A 93 -11.53 -4.59 -0.49
N HIS A 94 -11.01 -5.76 -0.19
CA HIS A 94 -9.60 -6.08 -0.41
C HIS A 94 -9.42 -7.03 -1.60
N THR A 95 -10.06 -6.68 -2.70
CA THR A 95 -9.87 -7.41 -3.96
C THR A 95 -8.58 -6.93 -4.63
N LEU A 96 -8.05 -7.73 -5.53
CA LEU A 96 -6.87 -7.33 -6.31
C LEU A 96 -7.13 -6.06 -7.11
N GLU A 97 -8.32 -5.93 -7.70
CA GLU A 97 -8.68 -4.71 -8.42
C GLU A 97 -8.63 -3.48 -7.51
N ARG A 98 -9.19 -3.59 -6.30
CA ARG A 98 -9.19 -2.48 -5.36
C ARG A 98 -7.79 -2.07 -4.95
N LEU A 99 -6.95 -3.05 -4.68
CA LEU A 99 -5.57 -2.78 -4.30
C LEU A 99 -4.81 -2.15 -5.46
N TRP A 100 -5.03 -2.63 -6.67
CA TRP A 100 -4.43 -2.05 -7.86
C TRP A 100 -4.84 -0.59 -8.03
N GLU A 101 -6.13 -0.30 -7.90
CA GLU A 101 -6.66 1.05 -7.98
C GLU A 101 -6.05 1.96 -6.89
N LYS A 102 -5.94 1.45 -5.68
CA LYS A 102 -5.35 2.21 -4.57
C LYS A 102 -3.90 2.56 -4.85
N PHE A 103 -3.08 1.61 -5.23
CA PHE A 103 -1.67 1.89 -5.50
C PHE A 103 -1.48 2.78 -6.73
N THR A 104 -2.32 2.63 -7.74
CA THR A 104 -2.29 3.50 -8.91
C THR A 104 -2.63 4.94 -8.52
N SER A 105 -3.65 5.11 -7.70
CA SER A 105 -4.06 6.42 -7.19
C SER A 105 -3.01 7.01 -6.27
N ASP A 106 -2.45 6.19 -5.39
CA ASP A 106 -1.37 6.62 -4.49
C ASP A 106 -0.19 7.15 -5.28
N ARG A 107 0.17 6.46 -6.35
CA ARG A 107 1.27 6.86 -7.21
C ARG A 107 1.02 8.23 -7.82
N GLU A 108 -0.19 8.48 -8.31
CA GLU A 108 -0.54 9.80 -8.84
C GLU A 108 -0.39 10.89 -7.78
N TYR A 109 -0.86 10.62 -6.59
CA TYR A 109 -0.80 11.57 -5.48
C TYR A 109 0.64 11.92 -5.10
N VAL A 110 1.46 10.89 -4.86
CA VAL A 110 2.81 11.14 -4.35
C VAL A 110 3.74 11.69 -5.44
N THR A 111 3.54 11.31 -6.69
CA THR A 111 4.37 11.85 -7.77
C THR A 111 4.00 13.29 -8.13
N ASP A 112 2.81 13.74 -7.75
CA ASP A 112 2.45 15.15 -7.83
C ASP A 112 3.10 15.96 -6.71
N LEU A 113 3.24 15.38 -5.52
CA LEU A 113 3.81 16.08 -4.38
C LEU A 113 5.34 16.08 -4.36
N PHE A 114 5.94 15.00 -4.82
CA PHE A 114 7.39 14.80 -4.75
C PHE A 114 7.94 14.61 -6.15
N ASP A 115 8.95 15.40 -6.50
CA ASP A 115 9.54 15.36 -7.83
C ASP A 115 10.28 14.03 -8.05
N ALA A 116 9.94 13.33 -9.12
CA ALA A 116 10.58 12.07 -9.46
C ALA A 116 12.07 12.20 -9.78
N ASP A 117 12.54 13.40 -10.11
CA ASP A 117 13.96 13.65 -10.32
C ASP A 117 14.73 13.70 -9.01
N ASP A 118 14.04 14.04 -7.91
CA ASP A 118 14.66 14.19 -6.59
C ASP A 118 14.42 13.00 -5.67
N TYR A 119 13.35 12.25 -5.89
CA TYR A 119 12.92 11.18 -4.99
C TYR A 119 12.75 9.87 -5.72
N SER A 120 13.11 8.79 -5.04
CA SER A 120 12.70 7.44 -5.42
C SER A 120 11.44 7.07 -4.66
N PHE A 121 10.61 6.21 -5.23
CA PHE A 121 9.34 5.84 -4.63
C PHE A 121 9.33 4.34 -4.34
N VAL A 122 8.96 4.01 -3.10
CA VAL A 122 8.77 2.62 -2.67
C VAL A 122 7.34 2.49 -2.15
N TYR A 123 6.60 1.56 -2.71
CA TYR A 123 5.23 1.27 -2.30
C TYR A 123 5.24 0.01 -1.45
N GLN A 124 4.44 -0.02 -0.40
CA GLN A 124 4.41 -1.17 0.51
C GLN A 124 2.98 -1.54 0.84
N PHE A 125 2.70 -2.83 0.80
CA PHE A 125 1.46 -3.40 1.28
C PHE A 125 1.74 -4.18 2.56
N TRP A 126 1.10 -3.78 3.65
CA TRP A 126 1.31 -4.36 4.97
C TRP A 126 0.07 -5.11 5.42
N SER A 127 0.20 -6.40 5.65
CA SER A 127 -0.88 -7.20 6.23
C SER A 127 -0.29 -8.37 7.01
N PRO A 128 -0.63 -8.52 8.30
CA PRO A 128 -0.11 -9.64 9.08
C PRO A 128 -0.70 -10.97 8.66
N VAL A 129 -1.87 -10.95 8.03
CA VAL A 129 -2.56 -12.20 7.66
C VAL A 129 -3.01 -12.12 6.21
N VAL A 130 -2.34 -12.87 5.36
CA VAL A 130 -2.79 -13.12 3.99
C VAL A 130 -2.93 -14.62 3.84
N ARG A 131 -4.15 -15.08 3.63
CA ARG A 131 -4.45 -16.50 3.58
C ARG A 131 -4.17 -17.08 2.22
N GLY A 132 -3.69 -18.32 2.24
CA GLY A 132 -3.40 -19.05 1.03
C GLY A 132 -1.94 -19.48 0.96
N ASN A 133 -1.59 -20.08 -0.15
CA ASN A 133 -0.27 -20.59 -0.41
C ASN A 133 0.18 -20.05 -1.77
N ARG A 134 1.40 -19.58 -1.86
CA ARG A 134 1.93 -19.01 -3.09
C ARG A 134 1.94 -20.01 -4.24
N ASP A 135 2.18 -21.29 -3.94
CA ASP A 135 2.22 -22.35 -4.96
C ASP A 135 0.84 -22.85 -5.35
N GLU A 136 -0.18 -22.48 -4.60
CA GLU A 136 -1.56 -22.81 -4.90
C GLU A 136 -2.23 -21.55 -5.44
N LYS A 137 -3.28 -21.71 -6.17
CA LYS A 137 -3.92 -20.57 -6.86
C LYS A 137 -4.85 -19.81 -5.94
N TYR A 138 -4.29 -19.20 -4.91
CA TYR A 138 -5.03 -18.36 -3.97
C TYR A 138 -4.72 -16.89 -4.17
N LEU A 139 -5.41 -16.06 -3.42
CA LEU A 139 -5.22 -14.62 -3.44
C LEU A 139 -3.76 -14.21 -3.18
N LEU A 140 -3.05 -14.97 -2.36
CA LEU A 140 -1.64 -14.70 -2.11
C LEU A 140 -0.82 -14.68 -3.41
N THR A 141 -1.06 -15.65 -4.29
CA THR A 141 -0.43 -15.67 -5.61
C THR A 141 -0.82 -14.42 -6.40
N GLY A 142 -2.09 -14.03 -6.32
CA GLY A 142 -2.55 -12.82 -6.98
C GLY A 142 -1.90 -11.56 -6.48
N LEU A 143 -1.60 -11.49 -5.19
CA LEU A 143 -0.88 -10.34 -4.64
C LEU A 143 0.54 -10.24 -5.21
N TYR A 144 1.25 -11.34 -5.32
CA TYR A 144 2.57 -11.32 -5.95
C TYR A 144 2.49 -10.91 -7.41
N ASP A 145 1.49 -11.42 -8.14
CA ASP A 145 1.30 -11.04 -9.54
C ASP A 145 0.97 -9.55 -9.67
N MET A 146 0.14 -9.03 -8.77
CA MET A 146 -0.20 -7.61 -8.75
C MET A 146 1.03 -6.74 -8.50
N ALA A 147 1.86 -7.14 -7.53
CA ALA A 147 3.07 -6.39 -7.21
C ALA A 147 4.04 -6.39 -8.40
N ASP A 148 4.24 -7.55 -9.01
CA ASP A 148 5.12 -7.66 -10.18
C ASP A 148 4.63 -6.79 -11.34
N GLU A 149 3.32 -6.81 -11.60
CA GLU A 149 2.74 -6.01 -12.68
C GLU A 149 2.86 -4.51 -12.40
N PHE A 150 2.64 -4.11 -11.15
CA PHE A 150 2.80 -2.71 -10.75
C PHE A 150 4.25 -2.25 -10.95
N GLU A 151 5.22 -3.08 -10.55
CA GLU A 151 6.63 -2.75 -10.72
C GLU A 151 7.00 -2.66 -12.20
N ASP A 152 6.46 -3.55 -13.02
CA ASP A 152 6.72 -3.53 -14.46
C ASP A 152 6.17 -2.26 -15.12
N GLN A 153 4.99 -1.81 -14.72
CA GLN A 153 4.36 -0.65 -15.33
C GLN A 153 4.92 0.68 -14.82
N THR A 154 5.40 0.72 -13.59
CA THR A 154 5.81 2.00 -12.96
C THR A 154 7.31 2.14 -12.81
N SER A 155 8.06 1.06 -12.93
CA SER A 155 9.50 1.00 -12.62
C SER A 155 9.81 1.36 -11.17
N ALA A 156 8.83 1.28 -10.28
CA ALA A 156 8.99 1.49 -8.85
C ALA A 156 8.83 0.16 -8.12
N GLU A 157 9.35 0.07 -6.89
CA GLU A 157 9.19 -1.13 -6.08
C GLU A 157 7.83 -1.16 -5.42
N LEU A 158 7.22 -2.35 -5.36
CA LEU A 158 6.07 -2.62 -4.50
C LEU A 158 6.41 -3.81 -3.62
N GLU A 159 6.66 -3.54 -2.35
CA GLU A 159 7.05 -4.55 -1.37
C GLU A 159 5.83 -5.09 -0.65
N LEU A 160 5.76 -6.40 -0.51
CA LEU A 160 4.70 -7.07 0.26
C LEU A 160 5.27 -7.44 1.63
N VAL A 161 4.80 -6.74 2.67
CA VAL A 161 5.18 -7.03 4.05
C VAL A 161 4.03 -7.80 4.69
N ILE A 162 4.04 -9.10 4.48
CA ILE A 162 2.90 -9.95 4.79
C ILE A 162 3.35 -11.17 5.60
N ASN A 163 2.42 -11.73 6.35
CA ASN A 163 2.65 -12.96 7.11
C ASN A 163 3.91 -12.87 7.99
N GLU A 164 4.91 -13.68 7.73
CA GLU A 164 6.12 -13.71 8.55
C GLU A 164 6.93 -12.43 8.51
N GLU A 165 7.03 -11.82 7.34
CA GLU A 165 7.77 -10.57 7.19
C GLU A 165 7.18 -9.45 8.04
N TYR A 166 5.87 -9.47 8.25
CA TYR A 166 5.22 -8.45 9.05
C TYR A 166 5.68 -8.50 10.51
N THR A 167 5.99 -9.69 11.01
CA THR A 167 6.31 -9.89 12.42
C THR A 167 7.81 -9.84 12.72
N GLU A 168 8.63 -9.78 11.71
CA GLU A 168 10.06 -9.63 11.85
C GLU A 168 10.47 -8.16 11.87
#